data_cd54c80b0c794c9095c6a7f147f96f9a
#
_entry.id   cd54c80b0c794c9095c6a7f147f96f9a
#
_cell.length_a   1.000
_cell.length_b   1.000
_cell.length_c   1.000
_cell.angle_alpha   90.00
_cell.angle_beta   90.00
_cell.angle_gamma   90.00
#
_symmetry.space_group_name_H-M   'P 1'
#
loop_
_entity.id
_entity.type
_entity.pdbx_description
1 polymer ?
#
loop_
_entity_poly.entity_id
_entity_poly.type
_entity_poly.pdbx_seq_one_letter_code
_entity_poly.pdbx_strand_id
1 'polypeptide(L)'
;MLQRETKRSKFHFYGTSSGAIRAAAFAQAQPEAVDRLVLVAFTYKGTGSPTLRDRAKQVEFYRANNRRTRDRAMIRSIFTRDNLASSYDMAVADAMADEELKFGDQVPTGTYLDMTANLPLVDPTKIPSPVARIRGDHDGIATMGDLFDFYRQLPNGDRVFISLPNTAHSPGFANNRHLLWYATHAFLAAPTPVAG
;
A
#
# COMPACT_ATOMS: atom_id res chain seq x y z
N MET A 1 -22.58 -7.07 -2.38
CA MET A 1 -22.43 -7.82 -3.64
C MET A 1 -21.68 -9.14 -3.39
N LEU A 2 -20.38 -9.16 -3.09
CA LEU A 2 -19.62 -10.40 -2.88
C LEU A 2 -20.23 -11.37 -1.86
N GLN A 3 -20.67 -10.89 -0.71
CA GLN A 3 -21.31 -11.75 0.32
C GLN A 3 -22.52 -12.49 -0.23
N ARG A 4 -23.34 -11.80 -1.05
CA ARG A 4 -24.55 -12.40 -1.67
C ARG A 4 -24.19 -13.46 -2.71
N GLU A 5 -23.15 -13.21 -3.51
CA GLU A 5 -22.73 -14.11 -4.60
C GLU A 5 -21.99 -15.34 -4.09
N THR A 6 -21.11 -15.15 -3.10
CA THR A 6 -20.25 -16.22 -2.57
C THR A 6 -20.83 -16.92 -1.34
N LYS A 7 -21.89 -16.35 -0.73
CA LYS A 7 -22.46 -16.77 0.56
C LYS A 7 -21.44 -16.78 1.72
N ARG A 8 -20.33 -16.02 1.57
CA ARG A 8 -19.31 -15.82 2.61
C ARG A 8 -19.53 -14.48 3.29
N SER A 9 -19.32 -14.43 4.60
CA SER A 9 -19.42 -13.19 5.39
C SER A 9 -18.11 -12.42 5.45
N LYS A 10 -16.96 -13.12 5.35
CA LYS A 10 -15.61 -12.55 5.46
C LYS A 10 -14.80 -12.81 4.21
N PHE A 11 -13.88 -11.88 3.91
CA PHE A 11 -12.98 -11.95 2.78
C PHE A 11 -11.56 -11.55 3.19
N HIS A 12 -10.58 -12.06 2.47
CA HIS A 12 -9.23 -11.53 2.52
C HIS A 12 -9.18 -10.22 1.73
N PHE A 13 -8.47 -9.24 2.28
CA PHE A 13 -8.23 -7.97 1.61
C PHE A 13 -6.74 -7.79 1.34
N TYR A 14 -6.44 -7.32 0.15
CA TYR A 14 -5.11 -6.97 -0.29
C TYR A 14 -5.12 -5.55 -0.83
N GLY A 15 -4.20 -4.73 -0.36
CA GLY A 15 -3.99 -3.38 -0.87
C GLY A 15 -2.52 -3.06 -1.05
N THR A 16 -2.20 -2.32 -2.12
CA THR A 16 -0.84 -1.81 -2.34
C THR A 16 -0.85 -0.29 -2.47
N SER A 17 0.17 0.38 -1.90
CA SER A 17 0.33 1.84 -1.93
C SER A 17 -0.94 2.56 -1.42
N SER A 18 -1.53 3.44 -2.22
CA SER A 18 -2.82 4.08 -1.90
C SER A 18 -3.97 3.08 -1.70
N GLY A 19 -3.91 1.92 -2.35
CA GLY A 19 -4.85 0.83 -2.14
C GLY A 19 -4.71 0.19 -0.75
N ALA A 20 -3.51 0.18 -0.18
CA ALA A 20 -3.29 -0.31 1.19
C ALA A 20 -3.96 0.59 2.23
N ILE A 21 -3.91 1.92 2.04
CA ILE A 21 -4.63 2.86 2.93
C ILE A 21 -6.15 2.62 2.84
N ARG A 22 -6.70 2.43 1.64
CA ARG A 22 -8.13 2.15 1.44
C ARG A 22 -8.55 0.81 2.05
N ALA A 23 -7.73 -0.23 1.89
CA ALA A 23 -7.99 -1.54 2.49
C ALA A 23 -7.97 -1.47 4.03
N ALA A 24 -7.03 -0.73 4.61
CA ALA A 24 -6.95 -0.51 6.04
C ALA A 24 -8.13 0.33 6.57
N ALA A 25 -8.51 1.39 5.85
CA ALA A 25 -9.68 2.21 6.18
C ALA A 25 -10.99 1.39 6.10
N PHE A 26 -11.12 0.51 5.11
CA PHE A 26 -12.24 -0.42 5.06
C PHE A 26 -12.24 -1.40 6.23
N ALA A 27 -11.08 -1.96 6.58
CA ALA A 27 -10.97 -2.92 7.67
C ALA A 27 -11.32 -2.32 9.04
N GLN A 28 -11.00 -1.05 9.29
CA GLN A 28 -11.43 -0.38 10.51
C GLN A 28 -12.93 -0.02 10.51
N ALA A 29 -13.52 0.24 9.34
CA ALA A 29 -14.94 0.63 9.21
C ALA A 29 -15.89 -0.58 9.17
N GLN A 30 -15.42 -1.73 8.69
CA GLN A 30 -16.19 -2.96 8.48
C GLN A 30 -15.38 -4.19 8.95
N PRO A 31 -14.95 -4.25 10.22
CA PRO A 31 -14.04 -5.29 10.71
C PRO A 31 -14.63 -6.70 10.61
N GLU A 32 -15.95 -6.82 10.70
CA GLU A 32 -16.67 -8.09 10.58
C GLU A 32 -16.62 -8.69 9.18
N ALA A 33 -16.32 -7.89 8.14
CA ALA A 33 -16.20 -8.33 6.76
C ALA A 33 -14.78 -8.80 6.39
N VAL A 34 -13.80 -8.56 7.27
CA VAL A 34 -12.38 -8.83 7.00
C VAL A 34 -11.93 -10.11 7.71
N ASP A 35 -11.42 -11.06 6.93
CA ASP A 35 -10.80 -12.27 7.45
C ASP A 35 -9.30 -12.02 7.72
N ARG A 36 -8.52 -11.71 6.67
CA ARG A 36 -7.11 -11.35 6.74
C ARG A 36 -6.84 -10.11 5.89
N LEU A 37 -5.92 -9.26 6.33
CA LEU A 37 -5.58 -8.00 5.67
C LEU A 37 -4.09 -7.97 5.29
N VAL A 38 -3.79 -7.77 4.00
CA VAL A 38 -2.43 -7.59 3.50
C VAL A 38 -2.23 -6.14 3.04
N LEU A 39 -1.30 -5.45 3.66
CA LEU A 39 -0.96 -4.05 3.39
C LEU A 39 0.45 -3.95 2.81
N VAL A 40 0.54 -3.71 1.50
CA VAL A 40 1.81 -3.62 0.77
C VAL A 40 2.15 -2.16 0.48
N ALA A 41 3.40 -1.76 0.71
CA ALA A 41 3.88 -0.40 0.46
C ALA A 41 2.95 0.67 1.10
N PHE A 42 2.52 0.41 2.31
CA PHE A 42 1.60 1.23 3.10
C PHE A 42 2.32 2.41 3.75
N THR A 43 1.63 3.49 4.01
CA THR A 43 2.09 4.57 4.90
C THR A 43 1.06 4.81 6.00
N TYR A 44 1.51 5.13 7.19
CA TYR A 44 0.65 5.39 8.36
C TYR A 44 0.52 6.90 8.62
N LYS A 45 1.50 7.49 9.28
CA LYS A 45 1.58 8.93 9.55
C LYS A 45 2.40 9.67 8.50
N GLY A 46 3.23 8.94 7.75
CA GLY A 46 4.15 9.51 6.77
C GLY A 46 5.38 10.18 7.39
N THR A 47 5.62 9.97 8.68
CA THR A 47 6.73 10.60 9.42
C THR A 47 8.08 10.23 8.78
N GLY A 48 8.85 11.25 8.41
CA GLY A 48 10.18 11.08 7.82
C GLY A 48 10.19 10.64 6.36
N SER A 49 9.03 10.49 5.69
CA SER A 49 8.94 10.09 4.30
C SER A 49 9.51 11.15 3.35
N PRO A 50 10.56 10.84 2.56
CA PRO A 50 11.06 11.76 1.55
C PRO A 50 10.02 12.00 0.45
N THR A 51 9.31 10.95 0.02
CA THR A 51 8.27 11.04 -1.01
C THR A 51 7.12 11.96 -0.60
N LEU A 52 6.63 11.84 0.65
CA LEU A 52 5.51 12.66 1.10
C LEU A 52 5.94 14.11 1.36
N ARG A 53 7.16 14.34 1.83
CA ARG A 53 7.72 15.69 1.95
C ARG A 53 7.76 16.41 0.60
N ASP A 54 8.17 15.71 -0.46
CA ASP A 54 8.20 16.31 -1.80
C ASP A 54 6.78 16.55 -2.35
N ARG A 55 5.84 15.64 -2.12
CA ARG A 55 4.43 15.84 -2.49
C ARG A 55 3.78 17.01 -1.74
N ALA A 56 4.13 17.22 -0.48
CA ALA A 56 3.57 18.31 0.32
C ALA A 56 3.85 19.70 -0.26
N LYS A 57 4.89 19.85 -1.08
CA LYS A 57 5.16 21.10 -1.82
C LYS A 57 4.03 21.51 -2.79
N GLN A 58 3.15 20.56 -3.14
CA GLN A 58 2.02 20.79 -4.06
C GLN A 58 0.65 20.65 -3.36
N VAL A 59 0.60 20.75 -2.03
CA VAL A 59 -0.64 20.55 -1.28
C VAL A 59 -1.75 21.50 -1.69
N GLU A 60 -1.43 22.76 -1.97
CA GLU A 60 -2.42 23.77 -2.41
C GLU A 60 -2.98 23.42 -3.80
N PHE A 61 -2.16 22.88 -4.71
CA PHE A 61 -2.66 22.37 -5.97
C PHE A 61 -3.66 21.23 -5.75
N TYR A 62 -3.36 20.29 -4.82
CA TYR A 62 -4.26 19.15 -4.53
C TYR A 62 -5.56 19.59 -3.87
N ARG A 63 -5.55 20.69 -3.11
CA ARG A 63 -6.77 21.29 -2.55
C ARG A 63 -7.64 21.97 -3.61
N ALA A 64 -7.02 22.66 -4.54
CA ALA A 64 -7.71 23.43 -5.56
C ALA A 64 -8.22 22.56 -6.74
N ASN A 65 -7.64 21.40 -6.96
CA ASN A 65 -7.92 20.57 -8.14
C ASN A 65 -8.33 19.15 -7.74
N ASN A 66 -9.46 18.69 -8.25
CA ASN A 66 -9.94 17.32 -8.02
C ASN A 66 -9.28 16.27 -8.93
N ARG A 67 -8.51 16.71 -9.94
CA ARG A 67 -7.77 15.87 -10.88
C ARG A 67 -6.35 16.37 -11.07
N ARG A 68 -5.45 15.48 -11.43
CA ARG A 68 -4.07 15.75 -11.80
C ARG A 68 -3.66 14.88 -12.99
N THR A 69 -2.69 15.34 -13.73
CA THR A 69 -2.10 14.58 -14.82
C THR A 69 -1.28 13.40 -14.28
N ARG A 70 -1.37 12.28 -14.98
CA ARG A 70 -0.57 11.08 -14.78
C ARG A 70 -0.03 10.64 -16.13
N ASP A 71 1.03 11.28 -16.55
CA ASP A 71 1.73 10.97 -17.81
C ASP A 71 2.74 9.82 -17.65
N ARG A 72 3.39 9.44 -18.76
CA ARG A 72 4.43 8.41 -18.80
C ARG A 72 5.59 8.72 -17.84
N ALA A 73 6.03 9.97 -17.79
CA ALA A 73 7.13 10.37 -16.92
C ALA A 73 6.78 10.16 -15.44
N MET A 74 5.57 10.51 -15.04
CA MET A 74 5.05 10.27 -13.69
C MET A 74 4.96 8.78 -13.38
N ILE A 75 4.47 7.95 -14.32
CA ILE A 75 4.41 6.49 -14.14
C ILE A 75 5.80 5.91 -13.94
N ARG A 76 6.75 6.25 -14.82
CA ARG A 76 8.16 5.82 -14.69
C ARG A 76 8.78 6.26 -13.36
N SER A 77 8.45 7.46 -12.86
CA SER A 77 8.97 7.98 -11.60
C SER A 77 8.60 7.12 -10.38
N ILE A 78 7.51 6.34 -10.45
CA ILE A 78 7.12 5.39 -9.38
C ILE A 78 8.19 4.30 -9.22
N PHE A 79 8.86 3.93 -10.31
CA PHE A 79 9.88 2.88 -10.33
C PHE A 79 11.30 3.41 -10.04
N THR A 80 11.56 4.70 -10.25
CA THR A 80 12.92 5.28 -10.15
C THR A 80 13.15 6.13 -8.92
N ARG A 81 12.10 6.66 -8.29
CA ARG A 81 12.20 7.64 -7.20
C ARG A 81 12.96 7.16 -5.95
N ASP A 82 12.99 5.86 -5.71
CA ASP A 82 13.67 5.28 -4.54
C ASP A 82 15.15 4.96 -4.81
N ASN A 83 15.66 5.37 -5.98
CA ASN A 83 17.05 5.26 -6.40
C ASN A 83 17.66 3.84 -6.33
N LEU A 84 16.86 2.82 -6.57
CA LEU A 84 17.29 1.43 -6.63
C LEU A 84 17.14 0.87 -8.05
N ALA A 85 18.13 1.12 -8.90
CA ALA A 85 18.08 0.76 -10.31
C ALA A 85 17.92 -0.76 -10.57
N SER A 86 18.45 -1.60 -9.66
CA SER A 86 18.35 -3.07 -9.77
C SER A 86 16.98 -3.63 -9.38
N SER A 87 16.08 -2.80 -8.83
CA SER A 87 14.77 -3.28 -8.36
C SER A 87 13.83 -3.65 -9.49
N TYR A 88 13.95 -2.97 -10.65
CA TYR A 88 12.99 -3.09 -11.74
C TYR A 88 13.65 -3.23 -13.11
N ASP A 89 13.01 -4.01 -13.99
CA ASP A 89 13.19 -3.83 -15.43
C ASP A 89 12.31 -2.64 -15.87
N MET A 90 12.92 -1.62 -16.46
CA MET A 90 12.21 -0.43 -16.91
C MET A 90 11.24 -0.69 -18.07
N ALA A 91 11.39 -1.79 -18.80
CA ALA A 91 10.40 -2.24 -19.76
C ALA A 91 9.03 -2.51 -19.12
N VAL A 92 9.01 -2.95 -17.84
CA VAL A 92 7.77 -3.12 -17.08
C VAL A 92 7.08 -1.77 -16.80
N ALA A 93 7.86 -0.74 -16.48
CA ALA A 93 7.32 0.61 -16.26
C ALA A 93 6.75 1.20 -17.56
N ASP A 94 7.40 0.95 -18.69
CA ASP A 94 6.95 1.39 -20.02
C ASP A 94 5.67 0.66 -20.43
N ALA A 95 5.63 -0.67 -20.29
CA ALA A 95 4.44 -1.45 -20.56
C ALA A 95 3.24 -1.03 -19.68
N MET A 96 3.47 -0.74 -18.39
CA MET A 96 2.44 -0.21 -17.51
C MET A 96 1.92 1.14 -17.99
N ALA A 97 2.82 2.02 -18.45
CA ALA A 97 2.42 3.32 -18.98
C ALA A 97 1.61 3.17 -20.28
N ASP A 98 2.02 2.27 -21.18
CA ASP A 98 1.30 1.97 -22.43
C ASP A 98 -0.12 1.48 -22.16
N GLU A 99 -0.30 0.62 -21.17
CA GLU A 99 -1.62 0.10 -20.84
C GLU A 99 -2.49 1.12 -20.09
N GLU A 100 -1.96 1.80 -19.09
CA GLU A 100 -2.75 2.73 -18.29
C GLU A 100 -3.19 3.98 -19.07
N LEU A 101 -2.32 4.52 -19.92
CA LEU A 101 -2.62 5.74 -20.68
C LEU A 101 -3.68 5.54 -21.76
N LYS A 102 -4.01 4.31 -22.14
CA LYS A 102 -5.19 4.01 -22.98
C LYS A 102 -6.51 4.46 -22.36
N PHE A 103 -6.57 4.56 -21.03
CA PHE A 103 -7.75 4.98 -20.27
C PHE A 103 -7.75 6.48 -19.92
N GLY A 104 -6.77 7.23 -20.43
CA GLY A 104 -6.57 8.65 -20.19
C GLY A 104 -5.47 8.95 -19.18
N ASP A 105 -5.13 10.23 -19.12
CA ASP A 105 -4.01 10.76 -18.33
C ASP A 105 -4.46 11.55 -17.07
N GLN A 106 -5.75 11.56 -16.76
CA GLN A 106 -6.30 12.31 -15.64
C GLN A 106 -6.75 11.38 -14.51
N VAL A 107 -6.17 11.56 -13.33
CA VAL A 107 -6.49 10.79 -12.13
C VAL A 107 -6.91 11.68 -10.96
N PRO A 108 -7.75 11.19 -10.02
CA PRO A 108 -8.16 11.97 -8.86
C PRO A 108 -6.98 12.40 -7.99
N THR A 109 -7.03 13.62 -7.45
CA THR A 109 -6.04 14.18 -6.52
C THR A 109 -6.24 13.73 -5.08
N GLY A 110 -7.46 13.33 -4.68
CA GLY A 110 -7.85 13.11 -3.28
C GLY A 110 -6.87 12.26 -2.47
N THR A 111 -6.37 11.16 -3.06
CA THR A 111 -5.37 10.33 -2.38
C THR A 111 -4.06 11.09 -2.08
N TYR A 112 -3.63 11.98 -2.97
CA TYR A 112 -2.42 12.78 -2.73
C TYR A 112 -2.66 13.86 -1.68
N LEU A 113 -3.84 14.48 -1.70
CA LEU A 113 -4.25 15.40 -0.65
C LEU A 113 -4.27 14.71 0.72
N ASP A 114 -4.89 13.54 0.81
CA ASP A 114 -4.95 12.76 2.05
C ASP A 114 -3.57 12.40 2.57
N MET A 115 -2.68 11.91 1.70
CA MET A 115 -1.33 11.53 2.07
C MET A 115 -0.42 12.71 2.46
N THR A 116 -0.78 13.94 2.07
CA THR A 116 0.05 15.14 2.35
C THR A 116 -0.51 16.00 3.47
N ALA A 117 -1.82 15.94 3.75
CA ALA A 117 -2.48 16.85 4.68
C ALA A 117 -3.27 16.16 5.79
N ASN A 118 -3.69 14.91 5.61
CA ASN A 118 -4.71 14.28 6.46
C ASN A 118 -4.24 13.00 7.18
N LEU A 119 -2.97 12.58 7.02
CA LEU A 119 -2.46 11.39 7.74
C LEU A 119 -2.39 11.62 9.26
N PRO A 120 -2.67 10.60 10.06
CA PRO A 120 -3.07 9.25 9.70
C PRO A 120 -4.56 9.14 9.37
N LEU A 121 -4.91 8.37 8.31
CA LEU A 121 -6.29 8.10 7.91
C LEU A 121 -6.88 6.86 8.61
N VAL A 122 -6.05 6.11 9.28
CA VAL A 122 -6.39 4.81 9.87
C VAL A 122 -5.93 4.77 11.31
N ASP A 123 -6.82 4.31 12.17
CA ASP A 123 -6.53 3.97 13.56
C ASP A 123 -6.28 2.45 13.66
N PRO A 124 -5.03 1.99 13.86
CA PRO A 124 -4.72 0.56 13.90
C PRO A 124 -5.43 -0.18 15.03
N THR A 125 -5.80 0.49 16.11
CA THR A 125 -6.49 -0.13 17.25
C THR A 125 -7.91 -0.63 16.88
N LYS A 126 -8.44 -0.14 15.76
CA LYS A 126 -9.76 -0.51 15.23
C LYS A 126 -9.70 -1.61 14.15
N ILE A 127 -8.54 -2.24 13.95
CA ILE A 127 -8.35 -3.33 12.99
C ILE A 127 -8.11 -4.64 13.77
N PRO A 128 -9.16 -5.38 14.14
CA PRO A 128 -9.03 -6.61 14.92
C PRO A 128 -8.65 -7.84 14.08
N SER A 129 -8.68 -7.74 12.75
CA SER A 129 -8.30 -8.83 11.87
C SER A 129 -6.79 -9.08 11.89
N PRO A 130 -6.32 -10.30 11.53
CA PRO A 130 -4.92 -10.56 11.24
C PRO A 130 -4.38 -9.64 10.15
N VAL A 131 -3.14 -9.13 10.32
CA VAL A 131 -2.52 -8.18 9.38
C VAL A 131 -1.12 -8.61 8.98
N ALA A 132 -0.88 -8.75 7.68
CA ALA A 132 0.46 -8.78 7.12
C ALA A 132 0.81 -7.41 6.55
N ARG A 133 1.92 -6.89 7.00
CA ARG A 133 2.50 -5.63 6.55
C ARG A 133 3.76 -5.94 5.76
N ILE A 134 3.76 -5.68 4.46
CA ILE A 134 4.85 -6.01 3.54
C ILE A 134 5.37 -4.74 2.86
N ARG A 135 6.69 -4.56 2.83
CA ARG A 135 7.33 -3.44 2.14
C ARG A 135 8.60 -3.89 1.41
N GLY A 136 9.02 -3.12 0.41
CA GLY A 136 10.40 -3.16 -0.07
C GLY A 136 11.36 -2.50 0.96
N ASP A 137 12.57 -3.00 1.12
CA ASP A 137 13.57 -2.44 2.04
C ASP A 137 14.00 -1.01 1.66
N HIS A 138 13.89 -0.67 0.37
CA HIS A 138 14.17 0.66 -0.19
C HIS A 138 12.92 1.52 -0.45
N ASP A 139 11.73 1.13 0.04
CA ASP A 139 10.51 1.92 -0.17
C ASP A 139 10.57 3.26 0.56
N GLY A 140 10.62 4.35 -0.20
CA GLY A 140 10.69 5.73 0.31
C GLY A 140 9.34 6.35 0.71
N ILE A 141 8.20 5.61 0.59
CA ILE A 141 6.89 6.17 0.96
C ILE A 141 6.69 6.24 2.47
N ALA A 142 7.30 5.35 3.23
CA ALA A 142 7.24 5.33 4.68
C ALA A 142 8.53 4.81 5.31
N THR A 143 8.91 5.40 6.43
CA THR A 143 10.05 4.93 7.22
C THR A 143 9.71 3.66 8.00
N MET A 144 10.73 2.91 8.41
CA MET A 144 10.53 1.75 9.30
C MET A 144 9.87 2.16 10.62
N GLY A 145 10.25 3.33 11.16
CA GLY A 145 9.66 3.85 12.41
C GLY A 145 8.16 4.12 12.28
N ASP A 146 7.72 4.75 11.17
CA ASP A 146 6.30 5.00 10.86
C ASP A 146 5.51 3.69 10.82
N LEU A 147 6.10 2.66 10.19
CA LEU A 147 5.45 1.38 10.01
C LEU A 147 5.43 0.51 11.26
N PHE A 148 6.48 0.56 12.09
CA PHE A 148 6.49 -0.10 13.39
C PHE A 148 5.53 0.57 14.38
N ASP A 149 5.32 1.89 14.27
CA ASP A 149 4.34 2.58 15.09
C ASP A 149 2.91 2.07 14.79
N PHE A 150 2.57 1.88 13.51
CA PHE A 150 1.32 1.21 13.12
C PHE A 150 1.25 -0.23 13.64
N TYR A 151 2.31 -1.03 13.36
CA TYR A 151 2.34 -2.46 13.68
C TYR A 151 2.15 -2.75 15.17
N ARG A 152 2.78 -1.96 16.04
CA ARG A 152 2.70 -2.15 17.51
C ARG A 152 1.31 -1.91 18.08
N GLN A 153 0.50 -1.09 17.43
CA GLN A 153 -0.83 -0.72 17.88
C GLN A 153 -1.94 -1.68 17.40
N LEU A 154 -1.63 -2.61 16.49
CA LEU A 154 -2.59 -3.61 16.04
C LEU A 154 -2.98 -4.53 17.22
N PRO A 155 -4.29 -4.72 17.50
CA PRO A 155 -4.75 -5.49 18.66
C PRO A 155 -4.58 -7.00 18.48
N ASN A 156 -4.57 -7.50 17.24
CA ASN A 156 -4.45 -8.93 16.96
C ASN A 156 -2.99 -9.38 17.00
N GLY A 157 -2.70 -10.46 17.75
CA GLY A 157 -1.37 -11.07 17.83
C GLY A 157 -0.93 -11.76 16.54
N ASP A 158 -1.86 -12.21 15.68
CA ASP A 158 -1.58 -12.72 14.34
C ASP A 158 -1.26 -11.55 13.39
N ARG A 159 -0.08 -10.99 13.58
CA ARG A 159 0.43 -9.85 12.81
C ARG A 159 1.86 -10.10 12.36
N VAL A 160 2.13 -9.83 11.07
CA VAL A 160 3.43 -10.08 10.43
C VAL A 160 3.97 -8.80 9.82
N PHE A 161 5.28 -8.57 9.99
CA PHE A 161 6.00 -7.50 9.32
C PHE A 161 7.10 -8.10 8.45
N ILE A 162 7.06 -7.82 7.14
CA ILE A 162 8.00 -8.37 6.15
C ILE A 162 8.66 -7.21 5.39
N SER A 163 9.99 -7.22 5.35
CA SER A 163 10.79 -6.36 4.49
C SER A 163 11.40 -7.20 3.37
N LEU A 164 11.12 -6.85 2.13
CA LEU A 164 11.57 -7.58 0.95
C LEU A 164 12.93 -7.01 0.49
N PRO A 165 13.97 -7.83 0.38
CA PRO A 165 15.30 -7.37 0.02
C PRO A 165 15.37 -6.87 -1.42
N ASN A 166 16.23 -5.86 -1.66
CA ASN A 166 16.48 -5.25 -2.98
C ASN A 166 15.18 -4.88 -3.72
N THR A 167 14.24 -4.31 -2.99
CA THR A 167 12.91 -3.98 -3.51
C THR A 167 12.52 -2.57 -3.08
N ALA A 168 12.04 -1.78 -4.03
CA ALA A 168 11.54 -0.42 -3.79
C ALA A 168 10.00 -0.40 -3.64
N HIS A 169 9.35 0.74 -3.94
CA HIS A 169 7.93 0.99 -3.62
C HIS A 169 6.92 0.05 -4.28
N SER A 170 7.23 -0.50 -5.45
CA SER A 170 6.28 -1.30 -6.24
C SER A 170 6.67 -2.78 -6.29
N PRO A 171 6.66 -3.51 -5.15
CA PRO A 171 7.22 -4.86 -5.07
C PRO A 171 6.54 -5.88 -6.00
N GLY A 172 5.29 -5.67 -6.38
CA GLY A 172 4.58 -6.54 -7.33
C GLY A 172 5.13 -6.48 -8.77
N PHE A 173 5.89 -5.44 -9.10
CA PHE A 173 6.54 -5.25 -10.40
C PHE A 173 8.06 -5.39 -10.34
N ALA A 174 8.62 -5.59 -9.15
CA ALA A 174 10.05 -5.72 -8.93
C ALA A 174 10.61 -7.03 -9.53
N ASN A 175 11.92 -7.06 -9.78
CA ASN A 175 12.63 -8.28 -10.18
C ASN A 175 12.43 -9.40 -9.15
N ASN A 176 12.36 -9.04 -7.85
CA ASN A 176 12.11 -9.94 -6.73
C ASN A 176 10.61 -10.12 -6.39
N ARG A 177 9.67 -9.83 -7.31
CA ARG A 177 8.21 -9.91 -7.08
C ARG A 177 7.71 -11.24 -6.53
N HIS A 178 8.39 -12.33 -6.83
CA HIS A 178 8.08 -13.66 -6.30
C HIS A 178 8.11 -13.71 -4.76
N LEU A 179 8.99 -12.94 -4.11
CA LEU A 179 9.05 -12.86 -2.64
C LEU A 179 7.76 -12.26 -2.06
N LEU A 180 7.19 -11.24 -2.72
CA LEU A 180 5.88 -10.69 -2.34
C LEU A 180 4.78 -11.74 -2.48
N TRP A 181 4.77 -12.49 -3.59
CA TRP A 181 3.74 -13.50 -3.84
C TRP A 181 3.78 -14.62 -2.81
N TYR A 182 4.97 -15.16 -2.51
CA TYR A 182 5.14 -16.19 -1.48
C TYR A 182 4.74 -15.68 -0.10
N ALA A 183 5.19 -14.48 0.30
CA ALA A 183 4.85 -13.90 1.58
C ALA A 183 3.34 -13.67 1.73
N THR A 184 2.71 -13.11 0.69
CA THR A 184 1.26 -12.88 0.66
C THR A 184 0.48 -14.18 0.74
N HIS A 185 0.83 -15.15 -0.09
CA HIS A 185 0.13 -16.44 -0.13
C HIS A 185 0.29 -17.21 1.18
N ALA A 186 1.50 -17.27 1.73
CA ALA A 186 1.76 -17.94 3.00
C ALA A 186 0.92 -17.33 4.14
N PHE A 187 0.81 -16.00 4.21
CA PHE A 187 -0.01 -15.35 5.21
C PHE A 187 -1.51 -15.60 5.00
N LEU A 188 -2.01 -15.51 3.78
CA LEU A 188 -3.45 -15.71 3.50
C LEU A 188 -3.89 -17.17 3.70
N ALA A 189 -3.00 -18.13 3.47
CA ALA A 189 -3.27 -19.57 3.64
C ALA A 189 -2.92 -20.09 5.04
N ALA A 190 -2.31 -19.28 5.90
CA ALA A 190 -1.91 -19.70 7.24
C ALA A 190 -3.13 -20.10 8.09
N PRO A 191 -3.04 -21.18 8.88
CA PRO A 191 -4.06 -21.49 9.87
C PRO A 191 -4.13 -20.39 10.93
N THR A 192 -5.28 -20.26 11.61
CA THR A 192 -5.40 -19.39 12.78
C THR A 192 -4.41 -19.84 13.87
N PRO A 193 -3.60 -18.92 14.43
CA PRO A 193 -2.70 -19.27 15.51
C PRO A 193 -3.45 -19.89 16.69
N VAL A 194 -2.86 -20.89 17.31
CA VAL A 194 -3.38 -21.49 18.53
C VAL A 194 -3.21 -20.46 19.66
N ALA A 195 -4.27 -20.19 20.41
CA ALA A 195 -4.20 -19.36 21.59
C ALA A 195 -3.29 -20.03 22.64
N GLY A 196 -2.29 -19.29 23.12
CA GLY A 196 -1.41 -19.70 24.23
C GLY A 196 -2.08 -19.45 25.56
#